data_240a00c2de76631cec3355bd49816e7b
#
_entry.id   240a00c2de76631cec3355bd49816e7b
#
_cell.length_a   1.000
_cell.length_b   1.000
_cell.length_c   1.000
_cell.angle_alpha   90.00
_cell.angle_beta   90.00
_cell.angle_gamma   90.00
#
_symmetry.space_group_name_H-M   'P 1'
#
loop_
_entity.id
_entity.type
_entity.pdbx_description
1 polymer ?
#
loop_
_entity_poly.entity_id
_entity_poly.type
_entity_poly.pdbx_seq_one_letter_code
_entity_poly.pdbx_strand_id
1 'polypeptide(L)'
;KGDTGNIDYKGMVDGKEFDGGTASGASLKIGSGTFIDGFEDQLIGKMPGETVQVKVTFPKDYQGKEVAGKDAVFETTINYIDETPKLTDKFVKEKLSDRYGYTTVKEMKKTIRDEIFKTNKTDYIWNHMIEKSKFKEIPDELINDRVDVLVNGLKAQLKASNYTLKDYLSAYGIEDETTLRDQYKSSCESTVKVFLIADAIAADKKISVTDEDVKAYFNGEDTAQYEKQYSKAYINRIVLNNLVIQEIEKNVTVK
;
A
#
# COMPACT_ATOMS: atom_id res chain seq x y z
N LYS A 1 -20.40 -7.15 -15.17
CA LYS A 1 -19.54 -7.85 -14.20
C LYS A 1 -18.34 -6.98 -13.87
N GLY A 2 -17.97 -6.96 -12.58
CA GLY A 2 -16.86 -6.15 -12.08
C GLY A 2 -17.27 -4.78 -11.52
N ASP A 3 -18.45 -4.29 -11.82
CA ASP A 3 -18.98 -3.05 -11.26
C ASP A 3 -19.41 -3.28 -9.81
N THR A 4 -19.32 -2.24 -8.97
CA THR A 4 -19.74 -2.29 -7.58
C THR A 4 -21.04 -1.51 -7.43
N GLY A 5 -22.11 -2.18 -6.97
CA GLY A 5 -23.38 -1.55 -6.65
C GLY A 5 -23.50 -1.26 -5.16
N ASN A 6 -24.17 -0.15 -4.83
CA ASN A 6 -24.70 0.07 -3.49
C ASN A 6 -26.18 -0.33 -3.52
N ILE A 7 -26.56 -1.27 -2.68
CA ILE A 7 -27.89 -1.88 -2.69
C ILE A 7 -28.53 -1.85 -1.31
N ASP A 8 -29.85 -1.75 -1.31
CA ASP A 8 -30.68 -2.11 -0.17
C ASP A 8 -31.32 -3.45 -0.47
N TYR A 9 -31.38 -4.35 0.47
CA TYR A 9 -32.09 -5.60 0.26
C TYR A 9 -32.87 -6.04 1.50
N LYS A 10 -33.98 -6.74 1.24
CA LYS A 10 -34.88 -7.30 2.26
C LYS A 10 -35.26 -8.73 1.86
N GLY A 11 -34.71 -9.68 2.59
CA GLY A 11 -34.89 -11.11 2.35
C GLY A 11 -36.08 -11.69 3.10
N MET A 12 -36.82 -12.56 2.41
CA MET A 12 -37.95 -13.29 2.95
C MET A 12 -37.87 -14.78 2.61
N VAL A 13 -38.13 -15.63 3.59
CA VAL A 13 -38.33 -17.08 3.44
C VAL A 13 -39.74 -17.39 3.87
N ASP A 14 -40.52 -18.10 3.05
CA ASP A 14 -41.94 -18.39 3.29
C ASP A 14 -42.76 -17.12 3.61
N GLY A 15 -42.41 -15.98 3.00
CA GLY A 15 -43.07 -14.69 3.21
C GLY A 15 -42.75 -14.00 4.54
N LYS A 16 -41.78 -14.48 5.29
CA LYS A 16 -41.34 -13.90 6.56
C LYS A 16 -39.87 -13.45 6.48
N GLU A 17 -39.59 -12.27 7.03
CA GLU A 17 -38.23 -11.81 7.20
C GLU A 17 -37.46 -12.71 8.14
N PHE A 18 -36.17 -12.82 7.95
CA PHE A 18 -35.27 -13.60 8.80
C PHE A 18 -34.05 -12.74 9.22
N ASP A 19 -33.43 -13.15 10.31
CA ASP A 19 -32.29 -12.42 10.86
C ASP A 19 -31.08 -12.42 9.90
N GLY A 20 -30.47 -11.24 9.69
CA GLY A 20 -29.40 -11.04 8.70
C GLY A 20 -29.86 -10.99 7.24
N GLY A 21 -31.18 -11.11 6.97
CA GLY A 21 -31.75 -11.03 5.62
C GLY A 21 -31.95 -9.62 5.08
N THR A 22 -31.77 -8.58 5.91
CA THR A 22 -32.04 -7.19 5.52
C THR A 22 -30.83 -6.30 5.76
N ALA A 23 -30.48 -5.48 4.77
CA ALA A 23 -29.47 -4.42 4.92
C ALA A 23 -29.78 -3.25 4.00
N SER A 24 -29.28 -2.07 4.40
CA SER A 24 -29.32 -0.85 3.60
C SER A 24 -27.91 -0.32 3.34
N GLY A 25 -27.66 0.18 2.13
CA GLY A 25 -26.36 0.71 1.75
C GLY A 25 -25.26 -0.34 1.59
N ALA A 26 -25.61 -1.61 1.39
CA ALA A 26 -24.64 -2.68 1.24
C ALA A 26 -23.85 -2.52 -0.08
N SER A 27 -22.52 -2.66 0.00
CA SER A 27 -21.66 -2.65 -1.17
C SER A 27 -21.56 -4.05 -1.76
N LEU A 28 -21.88 -4.21 -3.04
CA LEU A 28 -21.84 -5.48 -3.75
C LEU A 28 -21.10 -5.36 -5.08
N LYS A 29 -19.98 -6.07 -5.20
CA LYS A 29 -19.25 -6.20 -6.47
C LYS A 29 -19.78 -7.39 -7.25
N ILE A 30 -20.36 -7.15 -8.43
CA ILE A 30 -20.93 -8.21 -9.28
C ILE A 30 -19.84 -9.16 -9.78
N GLY A 31 -19.98 -10.43 -9.45
CA GLY A 31 -19.01 -11.51 -9.76
C GLY A 31 -18.01 -11.76 -8.62
N SER A 32 -18.24 -11.19 -7.43
CA SER A 32 -17.39 -11.43 -6.25
C SER A 32 -17.65 -12.77 -5.56
N GLY A 33 -18.87 -13.32 -5.68
CA GLY A 33 -19.31 -14.50 -4.96
C GLY A 33 -19.47 -14.28 -3.45
N THR A 34 -19.65 -13.03 -3.02
CA THR A 34 -19.84 -12.71 -1.59
C THR A 34 -21.28 -12.89 -1.12
N PHE A 35 -22.21 -12.94 -2.07
CA PHE A 35 -23.62 -13.22 -1.81
C PHE A 35 -23.96 -14.67 -2.23
N ILE A 36 -25.14 -15.13 -1.85
CA ILE A 36 -25.64 -16.47 -2.17
C ILE A 36 -25.64 -16.68 -3.68
N ASP A 37 -25.29 -17.87 -4.12
CA ASP A 37 -25.23 -18.24 -5.53
C ASP A 37 -26.51 -17.84 -6.29
N GLY A 38 -26.31 -17.18 -7.44
CA GLY A 38 -27.38 -16.69 -8.27
C GLY A 38 -27.96 -15.34 -7.85
N PHE A 39 -27.56 -14.74 -6.73
CA PHE A 39 -28.00 -13.42 -6.32
C PHE A 39 -27.44 -12.33 -7.25
N GLU A 40 -26.13 -12.32 -7.39
CA GLU A 40 -25.40 -11.28 -8.16
C GLU A 40 -25.77 -11.31 -9.66
N ASP A 41 -25.99 -12.50 -10.22
CA ASP A 41 -26.30 -12.68 -11.65
C ASP A 41 -27.65 -12.06 -12.03
N GLN A 42 -28.63 -12.01 -11.12
CA GLN A 42 -29.94 -11.43 -11.37
C GLN A 42 -29.94 -9.90 -11.34
N LEU A 43 -28.86 -9.28 -10.84
CA LEU A 43 -28.66 -7.84 -10.84
C LEU A 43 -27.92 -7.33 -12.09
N ILE A 44 -27.38 -8.24 -12.92
CA ILE A 44 -26.67 -7.86 -14.14
C ILE A 44 -27.63 -7.14 -15.11
N GLY A 45 -27.21 -5.95 -15.57
CA GLY A 45 -27.98 -5.12 -16.51
C GLY A 45 -29.08 -4.29 -15.86
N LYS A 46 -29.18 -4.29 -14.54
CA LYS A 46 -30.11 -3.44 -13.81
C LYS A 46 -29.50 -2.06 -13.56
N MET A 47 -30.36 -1.06 -13.43
CA MET A 47 -29.97 0.36 -13.32
C MET A 47 -30.24 0.92 -11.92
N PRO A 48 -29.56 2.00 -11.52
CA PRO A 48 -29.88 2.72 -10.29
C PRO A 48 -31.35 3.12 -10.21
N GLY A 49 -31.96 2.91 -9.03
CA GLY A 49 -33.38 3.15 -8.77
C GLY A 49 -34.29 1.96 -9.07
N GLU A 50 -33.82 0.90 -9.74
CA GLU A 50 -34.61 -0.30 -9.95
C GLU A 50 -34.68 -1.16 -8.69
N THR A 51 -35.84 -1.74 -8.42
CA THR A 51 -36.07 -2.78 -7.42
C THR A 51 -36.28 -4.12 -8.10
N VAL A 52 -35.51 -5.11 -7.71
CA VAL A 52 -35.49 -6.45 -8.31
C VAL A 52 -35.89 -7.49 -7.26
N GLN A 53 -36.74 -8.42 -7.64
CA GLN A 53 -37.05 -9.60 -6.80
C GLN A 53 -36.04 -10.70 -7.11
N VAL A 54 -34.99 -10.78 -6.31
CA VAL A 54 -33.90 -11.76 -6.47
C VAL A 54 -34.30 -13.06 -5.78
N LYS A 55 -34.40 -14.14 -6.53
CA LYS A 55 -34.78 -15.47 -6.02
C LYS A 55 -33.56 -16.38 -5.93
N VAL A 56 -33.31 -16.91 -4.75
CA VAL A 56 -32.17 -17.80 -4.48
C VAL A 56 -32.59 -18.95 -3.57
N THR A 57 -31.81 -20.03 -3.59
CA THR A 57 -31.97 -21.15 -2.63
C THR A 57 -30.74 -21.19 -1.73
N PHE A 58 -30.94 -21.15 -0.44
CA PHE A 58 -29.84 -21.28 0.51
C PHE A 58 -29.20 -22.66 0.44
N PRO A 59 -27.87 -22.78 0.50
CA PRO A 59 -27.19 -24.07 0.62
C PRO A 59 -27.68 -24.86 1.84
N LYS A 60 -27.73 -26.20 1.73
CA LYS A 60 -28.19 -27.04 2.85
C LYS A 60 -27.28 -26.98 4.09
N ASP A 61 -26.01 -26.65 3.86
CA ASP A 61 -24.97 -26.49 4.88
C ASP A 61 -24.78 -25.03 5.31
N TYR A 62 -25.71 -24.13 4.96
CA TYR A 62 -25.64 -22.73 5.34
C TYR A 62 -25.65 -22.58 6.87
N GLN A 63 -24.82 -21.67 7.40
CA GLN A 63 -24.65 -21.50 8.85
C GLN A 63 -25.95 -21.08 9.57
N GLY A 64 -26.81 -20.29 8.92
CA GLY A 64 -28.12 -19.91 9.40
C GLY A 64 -29.13 -21.10 9.27
N LYS A 65 -29.24 -21.94 10.30
CA LYS A 65 -30.06 -23.14 10.29
C LYS A 65 -31.54 -22.90 9.95
N GLU A 66 -32.04 -21.69 10.22
CA GLU A 66 -33.43 -21.30 9.98
C GLU A 66 -33.75 -21.18 8.48
N VAL A 67 -32.76 -20.86 7.67
CA VAL A 67 -32.89 -20.64 6.24
C VAL A 67 -32.17 -21.68 5.37
N ALA A 68 -31.34 -22.53 5.96
CA ALA A 68 -30.59 -23.56 5.27
C ALA A 68 -31.47 -24.47 4.42
N GLY A 69 -31.17 -24.60 3.12
CA GLY A 69 -31.87 -25.39 2.13
C GLY A 69 -33.22 -24.82 1.70
N LYS A 70 -33.59 -23.63 2.14
CA LYS A 70 -34.88 -22.99 1.78
C LYS A 70 -34.71 -21.98 0.62
N ASP A 71 -35.82 -21.81 -0.08
CA ASP A 71 -35.95 -20.75 -1.10
C ASP A 71 -36.21 -19.43 -0.41
N ALA A 72 -35.51 -18.39 -0.88
CA ALA A 72 -35.65 -17.02 -0.41
C ALA A 72 -35.89 -16.06 -1.56
N VAL A 73 -36.63 -15.00 -1.28
CA VAL A 73 -36.83 -13.88 -2.18
C VAL A 73 -36.29 -12.63 -1.52
N PHE A 74 -35.39 -11.94 -2.20
CA PHE A 74 -34.84 -10.67 -1.75
C PHE A 74 -35.41 -9.56 -2.63
N GLU A 75 -36.14 -8.65 -2.01
CA GLU A 75 -36.45 -7.38 -2.63
C GLU A 75 -35.21 -6.49 -2.57
N THR A 76 -34.57 -6.26 -3.71
CA THR A 76 -33.27 -5.59 -3.80
C THR A 76 -33.37 -4.33 -4.61
N THR A 77 -33.07 -3.18 -4.01
CA THR A 77 -33.06 -1.88 -4.68
C THR A 77 -31.61 -1.47 -4.95
N ILE A 78 -31.33 -1.07 -6.17
CA ILE A 78 -30.01 -0.55 -6.57
C ILE A 78 -30.00 0.96 -6.33
N ASN A 79 -29.23 1.42 -5.36
CA ASN A 79 -29.15 2.85 -5.02
C ASN A 79 -28.28 3.61 -6.01
N TYR A 80 -27.07 3.12 -6.28
CA TYR A 80 -26.15 3.63 -7.29
C TYR A 80 -25.15 2.55 -7.71
N ILE A 81 -24.46 2.79 -8.82
CA ILE A 81 -23.41 1.88 -9.33
C ILE A 81 -22.12 2.69 -9.44
N ASP A 82 -21.07 2.18 -8.78
CA ASP A 82 -19.72 2.68 -8.94
C ASP A 82 -19.10 2.03 -10.18
N GLU A 83 -19.01 2.77 -11.24
CA GLU A 83 -18.30 2.33 -12.43
C GLU A 83 -16.81 2.65 -12.31
N THR A 84 -15.96 1.65 -12.55
CA THR A 84 -14.54 1.93 -12.73
C THR A 84 -14.35 2.71 -14.03
N PRO A 85 -13.92 3.98 -13.97
CA PRO A 85 -13.80 4.79 -15.15
C PRO A 85 -12.77 4.19 -16.12
N LYS A 86 -13.06 4.24 -17.41
CA LYS A 86 -12.10 3.83 -18.44
C LYS A 86 -10.87 4.73 -18.38
N LEU A 87 -9.70 4.11 -18.33
CA LEU A 87 -8.44 4.82 -18.35
C LEU A 87 -8.19 5.40 -19.74
N THR A 88 -8.52 6.67 -19.91
CA THR A 88 -8.35 7.44 -21.15
C THR A 88 -7.47 8.64 -20.91
N ASP A 89 -6.90 9.23 -21.97
CA ASP A 89 -6.10 10.47 -21.86
C ASP A 89 -6.91 11.61 -21.23
N LYS A 90 -8.21 11.69 -21.56
CA LYS A 90 -9.14 12.65 -20.96
C LYS A 90 -9.22 12.44 -19.43
N PHE A 91 -9.44 11.21 -18.98
CA PHE A 91 -9.50 10.88 -17.56
C PHE A 91 -8.17 11.20 -16.85
N VAL A 92 -7.03 10.83 -17.44
CA VAL A 92 -5.71 11.12 -16.88
C VAL A 92 -5.51 12.61 -16.72
N LYS A 93 -5.82 13.40 -17.77
CA LYS A 93 -5.69 14.85 -17.74
C LYS A 93 -6.61 15.52 -16.72
N GLU A 94 -7.87 15.10 -16.60
CA GLU A 94 -8.86 15.74 -15.74
C GLU A 94 -8.74 15.33 -14.26
N LYS A 95 -8.25 14.12 -13.98
CA LYS A 95 -8.27 13.54 -12.63
C LYS A 95 -6.90 13.30 -12.01
N LEU A 96 -5.84 13.22 -12.82
CA LEU A 96 -4.51 12.85 -12.34
C LEU A 96 -3.45 13.93 -12.60
N SER A 97 -3.72 14.91 -13.49
CA SER A 97 -2.71 15.94 -13.82
C SER A 97 -2.32 16.80 -12.64
N ASP A 98 -3.27 17.29 -11.85
CA ASP A 98 -3.00 18.21 -10.74
C ASP A 98 -2.17 17.55 -9.62
N ARG A 99 -2.36 16.25 -9.43
CA ARG A 99 -1.68 15.50 -8.37
C ARG A 99 -0.36 14.87 -8.81
N TYR A 100 -0.29 14.43 -10.07
CA TYR A 100 0.83 13.60 -10.57
C TYR A 100 1.51 14.17 -11.82
N GLY A 101 0.99 15.25 -12.40
CA GLY A 101 1.54 15.86 -13.60
C GLY A 101 1.28 15.11 -14.92
N TYR A 102 0.56 13.98 -14.89
CA TYR A 102 0.31 13.19 -16.11
C TYR A 102 -0.72 13.82 -17.01
N THR A 103 -0.48 13.81 -18.32
CA THR A 103 -1.41 14.35 -19.33
C THR A 103 -1.98 13.28 -20.25
N THR A 104 -1.31 12.12 -20.38
CA THR A 104 -1.75 11.00 -21.20
C THR A 104 -1.55 9.66 -20.51
N VAL A 105 -2.32 8.63 -20.90
CA VAL A 105 -2.17 7.25 -20.44
C VAL A 105 -0.77 6.70 -20.78
N LYS A 106 -0.25 7.04 -21.97
CA LYS A 106 1.06 6.60 -22.42
C LYS A 106 2.16 7.15 -21.51
N GLU A 107 2.14 8.44 -21.24
CA GLU A 107 3.08 9.11 -20.33
C GLU A 107 3.01 8.50 -18.92
N MET A 108 1.81 8.44 -18.33
CA MET A 108 1.59 7.83 -17.02
C MET A 108 2.18 6.41 -16.93
N LYS A 109 1.84 5.54 -17.90
CA LYS A 109 2.35 4.17 -17.93
C LYS A 109 3.86 4.09 -18.09
N LYS A 110 4.44 5.00 -18.88
CA LYS A 110 5.90 5.08 -19.07
C LYS A 110 6.57 5.47 -17.75
N THR A 111 6.12 6.56 -17.13
CA THR A 111 6.71 7.05 -15.87
C THR A 111 6.62 6.00 -14.76
N ILE A 112 5.43 5.41 -14.55
CA ILE A 112 5.25 4.35 -13.54
C ILE A 112 6.17 3.15 -13.82
N ARG A 113 6.29 2.72 -15.08
CA ARG A 113 7.20 1.63 -15.45
C ARG A 113 8.65 1.95 -15.18
N ASP A 114 9.08 3.16 -15.54
CA ASP A 114 10.45 3.61 -15.34
C ASP A 114 10.79 3.70 -13.84
N GLU A 115 9.85 4.17 -13.01
CA GLU A 115 9.97 4.22 -11.55
C GLU A 115 10.07 2.82 -10.93
N ILE A 116 9.16 1.91 -11.31
CA ILE A 116 9.19 0.51 -10.86
C ILE A 116 10.50 -0.16 -11.28
N PHE A 117 10.94 0.05 -12.52
CA PHE A 117 12.20 -0.51 -13.00
C PHE A 117 13.40 0.02 -12.22
N LYS A 118 13.43 1.33 -11.95
CA LYS A 118 14.49 1.97 -11.16
C LYS A 118 14.52 1.40 -9.74
N THR A 119 13.38 1.29 -9.09
CA THR A 119 13.27 0.72 -7.73
C THR A 119 13.75 -0.73 -7.69
N ASN A 120 13.21 -1.59 -8.56
CA ASN A 120 13.59 -3.00 -8.63
C ASN A 120 15.07 -3.19 -8.93
N LYS A 121 15.65 -2.36 -9.80
CA LYS A 121 17.08 -2.38 -10.12
C LYS A 121 17.92 -2.02 -8.89
N THR A 122 17.55 -0.98 -8.16
CA THR A 122 18.24 -0.55 -6.94
C THR A 122 18.18 -1.63 -5.87
N ASP A 123 17.00 -2.20 -5.64
CA ASP A 123 16.79 -3.29 -4.67
C ASP A 123 17.61 -4.53 -5.04
N TYR A 124 17.64 -4.91 -6.33
CA TYR A 124 18.45 -6.01 -6.81
C TYR A 124 19.94 -5.77 -6.56
N ILE A 125 20.44 -4.56 -6.86
CA ILE A 125 21.85 -4.21 -6.64
C ILE A 125 22.21 -4.35 -5.15
N TRP A 126 21.42 -3.77 -4.25
CA TRP A 126 21.71 -3.83 -2.81
C TRP A 126 21.62 -5.25 -2.26
N ASN A 127 20.60 -6.01 -2.64
CA ASN A 127 20.46 -7.41 -2.22
C ASN A 127 21.64 -8.26 -2.70
N HIS A 128 22.04 -8.10 -3.97
CA HIS A 128 23.21 -8.79 -4.51
C HIS A 128 24.50 -8.40 -3.80
N MET A 129 24.69 -7.10 -3.52
CA MET A 129 25.87 -6.62 -2.78
C MET A 129 25.92 -7.18 -1.35
N ILE A 130 24.76 -7.24 -0.65
CA ILE A 130 24.67 -7.85 0.68
C ILE A 130 25.06 -9.33 0.62
N GLU A 131 24.51 -10.10 -0.32
CA GLU A 131 24.81 -11.53 -0.49
C GLU A 131 26.29 -11.81 -0.78
N LYS A 132 26.93 -10.94 -1.54
CA LYS A 132 28.36 -11.11 -1.92
C LYS A 132 29.33 -10.52 -0.92
N SER A 133 28.86 -9.70 0.01
CA SER A 133 29.70 -9.06 1.03
C SER A 133 29.93 -9.94 2.25
N LYS A 134 31.08 -9.82 2.87
CA LYS A 134 31.40 -10.48 4.15
C LYS A 134 31.47 -9.40 5.23
N PHE A 135 30.60 -9.51 6.21
CA PHE A 135 30.60 -8.66 7.39
C PHE A 135 31.31 -9.40 8.52
N LYS A 136 32.28 -8.75 9.19
CA LYS A 136 32.94 -9.33 10.38
C LYS A 136 31.99 -9.29 11.56
N GLU A 137 31.39 -8.13 11.77
CA GLU A 137 30.45 -7.84 12.82
C GLU A 137 29.60 -6.66 12.38
N ILE A 138 28.32 -6.67 12.72
CA ILE A 138 27.43 -5.55 12.52
C ILE A 138 27.14 -5.01 13.93
N PRO A 139 27.59 -3.78 14.25
CA PRO A 139 27.42 -3.25 15.60
C PRO A 139 25.93 -3.09 15.95
N ASP A 140 25.52 -3.68 17.06
CA ASP A 140 24.14 -3.57 17.57
C ASP A 140 23.72 -2.12 17.79
N GLU A 141 24.66 -1.24 18.13
CA GLU A 141 24.44 0.19 18.28
C GLU A 141 23.87 0.81 16.99
N LEU A 142 24.43 0.51 15.81
CA LEU A 142 23.93 1.01 14.53
C LEU A 142 22.53 0.49 14.20
N ILE A 143 22.26 -0.77 14.57
CA ILE A 143 20.93 -1.35 14.37
C ILE A 143 19.92 -0.65 15.27
N ASN A 144 20.26 -0.47 16.55
CA ASN A 144 19.40 0.19 17.54
C ASN A 144 19.15 1.66 17.19
N ASP A 145 20.15 2.40 16.73
CA ASP A 145 20.01 3.78 16.25
C ASP A 145 19.01 3.83 15.08
N ARG A 146 19.08 2.86 14.19
CA ARG A 146 18.13 2.79 13.07
C ARG A 146 16.71 2.44 13.53
N VAL A 147 16.57 1.54 14.50
CA VAL A 147 15.28 1.24 15.14
C VAL A 147 14.72 2.49 15.81
N ASP A 148 15.55 3.27 16.50
CA ASP A 148 15.15 4.54 17.13
C ASP A 148 14.59 5.54 16.12
N VAL A 149 15.25 5.69 14.98
CA VAL A 149 14.75 6.56 13.90
C VAL A 149 13.35 6.13 13.43
N LEU A 150 13.11 4.82 13.24
CA LEU A 150 11.80 4.31 12.80
C LEU A 150 10.73 4.49 13.87
N VAL A 151 11.02 4.14 15.11
CA VAL A 151 10.06 4.23 16.22
C VAL A 151 9.72 5.70 16.52
N ASN A 152 10.72 6.60 16.53
CA ASN A 152 10.49 8.02 16.73
C ASN A 152 9.71 8.66 15.57
N GLY A 153 10.00 8.25 14.33
CA GLY A 153 9.23 8.65 13.15
C GLY A 153 7.77 8.23 13.24
N LEU A 154 7.51 6.97 13.62
CA LEU A 154 6.16 6.45 13.85
C LEU A 154 5.44 7.27 14.93
N LYS A 155 6.09 7.50 16.09
CA LYS A 155 5.52 8.31 17.18
C LYS A 155 5.15 9.72 16.72
N ALA A 156 6.00 10.37 15.92
CA ALA A 156 5.74 11.68 15.36
C ALA A 156 4.54 11.69 14.41
N GLN A 157 4.45 10.70 13.53
CA GLN A 157 3.34 10.53 12.59
C GLN A 157 2.01 10.29 13.32
N LEU A 158 2.01 9.41 14.31
CA LEU A 158 0.82 9.11 15.13
C LEU A 158 0.35 10.36 15.85
N LYS A 159 1.27 11.12 16.47
CA LYS A 159 0.96 12.38 17.13
C LYS A 159 0.33 13.41 16.18
N ALA A 160 0.81 13.50 14.94
CA ALA A 160 0.24 14.41 13.94
C ALA A 160 -1.20 14.04 13.56
N SER A 161 -1.57 12.75 13.71
CA SER A 161 -2.93 12.23 13.46
C SER A 161 -3.79 12.11 14.72
N ASN A 162 -3.37 12.69 15.86
CA ASN A 162 -4.01 12.53 17.17
C ASN A 162 -4.16 11.09 17.66
N TYR A 163 -3.24 10.22 17.24
CA TYR A 163 -3.14 8.83 17.69
C TYR A 163 -1.96 8.66 18.66
N THR A 164 -2.06 7.69 19.57
CA THR A 164 -0.96 7.32 20.45
C THR A 164 -0.27 6.05 19.98
N LEU A 165 0.98 5.83 20.42
CA LEU A 165 1.66 4.54 20.18
C LEU A 165 0.86 3.37 20.76
N LYS A 166 0.22 3.56 21.92
CA LYS A 166 -0.62 2.53 22.56
C LYS A 166 -1.79 2.11 21.66
N ASP A 167 -2.48 3.08 21.04
CA ASP A 167 -3.59 2.81 20.12
C ASP A 167 -3.10 2.02 18.90
N TYR A 168 -1.95 2.41 18.35
CA TYR A 168 -1.29 1.69 17.26
C TYR A 168 -0.96 0.25 17.63
N LEU A 169 -0.26 0.03 18.75
CA LEU A 169 0.10 -1.31 19.22
C LEU A 169 -1.12 -2.19 19.41
N SER A 170 -2.18 -1.66 20.03
CA SER A 170 -3.44 -2.38 20.24
C SER A 170 -4.12 -2.75 18.92
N ALA A 171 -4.15 -1.84 17.95
CA ALA A 171 -4.79 -2.07 16.64
C ALA A 171 -4.09 -3.17 15.83
N TYR A 172 -2.76 -3.31 15.99
CA TYR A 172 -1.96 -4.31 15.29
C TYR A 172 -1.64 -5.56 16.12
N GLY A 173 -2.19 -5.68 17.34
CA GLY A 173 -1.96 -6.84 18.20
C GLY A 173 -0.50 -6.98 18.67
N ILE A 174 0.23 -5.85 18.77
CA ILE A 174 1.62 -5.81 19.25
C ILE A 174 1.58 -5.55 20.76
N GLU A 175 2.29 -6.38 21.54
CA GLU A 175 2.20 -6.36 22.98
C GLU A 175 2.69 -5.03 23.58
N ASP A 176 3.90 -4.61 23.18
CA ASP A 176 4.54 -3.40 23.69
C ASP A 176 5.54 -2.78 22.69
N GLU A 177 6.14 -1.64 23.07
CA GLU A 177 7.17 -0.98 22.26
C GLU A 177 8.42 -1.87 22.08
N THR A 178 8.77 -2.72 23.05
CA THR A 178 9.92 -3.62 22.94
C THR A 178 9.71 -4.62 21.82
N THR A 179 8.55 -5.24 21.79
CA THR A 179 8.12 -6.17 20.73
C THR A 179 8.13 -5.49 19.35
N LEU A 180 7.63 -4.25 19.24
CA LEU A 180 7.70 -3.47 18.02
C LEU A 180 9.14 -3.23 17.56
N ARG A 181 10.02 -2.86 18.49
CA ARG A 181 11.45 -2.64 18.23
C ARG A 181 12.13 -3.90 17.73
N ASP A 182 11.83 -5.05 18.33
CA ASP A 182 12.39 -6.34 17.91
C ASP A 182 11.92 -6.74 16.51
N GLN A 183 10.66 -6.46 16.15
CA GLN A 183 10.17 -6.65 14.80
C GLN A 183 10.93 -5.80 13.76
N TYR A 184 11.34 -4.59 14.12
CA TYR A 184 12.11 -3.72 13.23
C TYR A 184 13.58 -4.11 13.08
N LYS A 185 14.16 -4.83 14.04
CA LYS A 185 15.62 -5.16 14.04
C LYS A 185 16.08 -5.82 12.75
N SER A 186 15.33 -6.81 12.24
CA SER A 186 15.72 -7.54 11.02
C SER A 186 15.81 -6.63 9.78
N SER A 187 14.83 -5.75 9.60
CA SER A 187 14.84 -4.79 8.49
C SER A 187 15.90 -3.71 8.68
N CYS A 188 16.14 -3.28 9.93
CA CYS A 188 17.19 -2.33 10.27
C CYS A 188 18.59 -2.91 10.05
N GLU A 189 18.82 -4.18 10.38
CA GLU A 189 20.08 -4.86 10.09
C GLU A 189 20.39 -4.85 8.59
N SER A 190 19.41 -5.16 7.74
CA SER A 190 19.58 -5.09 6.29
C SER A 190 19.93 -3.67 5.82
N THR A 191 19.28 -2.66 6.39
CA THR A 191 19.58 -1.25 6.10
C THR A 191 20.99 -0.87 6.53
N VAL A 192 21.45 -1.32 7.72
CA VAL A 192 22.81 -1.08 8.21
C VAL A 192 23.83 -1.75 7.30
N LYS A 193 23.57 -2.97 6.81
CA LYS A 193 24.43 -3.63 5.82
C LYS A 193 24.59 -2.79 4.56
N VAL A 194 23.52 -2.22 4.05
CA VAL A 194 23.57 -1.28 2.91
C VAL A 194 24.46 -0.08 3.23
N PHE A 195 24.31 0.51 4.41
CA PHE A 195 25.14 1.65 4.84
C PHE A 195 26.63 1.31 4.89
N LEU A 196 26.98 0.16 5.48
CA LEU A 196 28.37 -0.29 5.58
C LEU A 196 28.99 -0.57 4.20
N ILE A 197 28.23 -1.15 3.28
CA ILE A 197 28.66 -1.35 1.89
C ILE A 197 28.86 0.00 1.20
N ALA A 198 27.90 0.91 1.35
CA ALA A 198 27.98 2.24 0.75
C ALA A 198 29.19 3.03 1.26
N ASP A 199 29.48 2.97 2.56
CA ASP A 199 30.68 3.60 3.14
C ASP A 199 31.98 3.01 2.57
N ALA A 200 32.05 1.68 2.43
CA ALA A 200 33.23 1.02 1.88
C ALA A 200 33.47 1.42 0.41
N ILE A 201 32.41 1.45 -0.41
CA ILE A 201 32.50 1.87 -1.81
C ILE A 201 32.82 3.37 -1.90
N ALA A 202 32.19 4.21 -1.09
CA ALA A 202 32.45 5.64 -1.07
C ALA A 202 33.91 5.94 -0.71
N ALA A 203 34.48 5.22 0.25
CA ALA A 203 35.89 5.34 0.60
C ALA A 203 36.83 4.92 -0.55
N ASP A 204 36.53 3.79 -1.22
CA ASP A 204 37.33 3.30 -2.37
C ASP A 204 37.26 4.27 -3.55
N LYS A 205 36.06 4.76 -3.87
CA LYS A 205 35.82 5.66 -5.00
C LYS A 205 35.99 7.14 -4.67
N LYS A 206 36.32 7.49 -3.43
CA LYS A 206 36.46 8.87 -2.94
C LYS A 206 35.20 9.70 -3.17
N ILE A 207 34.03 9.09 -2.97
CA ILE A 207 32.74 9.76 -3.05
C ILE A 207 32.47 10.46 -1.71
N SER A 208 32.15 11.75 -1.77
CA SER A 208 31.71 12.53 -0.59
C SER A 208 30.44 13.30 -0.96
N VAL A 209 29.57 13.51 0.03
CA VAL A 209 28.33 14.26 -0.14
C VAL A 209 28.63 15.75 -0.01
N THR A 210 28.22 16.52 -1.00
CA THR A 210 28.27 18.00 -0.99
C THR A 210 26.88 18.59 -0.75
N ASP A 211 26.78 19.86 -0.42
CA ASP A 211 25.51 20.56 -0.31
C ASP A 211 24.76 20.62 -1.66
N GLU A 212 25.49 20.64 -2.78
CA GLU A 212 24.93 20.55 -4.13
C GLU A 212 24.28 19.17 -4.38
N ASP A 213 24.91 18.09 -3.92
CA ASP A 213 24.35 16.74 -4.03
C ASP A 213 23.05 16.60 -3.23
N VAL A 214 23.00 17.20 -2.05
CA VAL A 214 21.80 17.24 -1.23
C VAL A 214 20.69 18.00 -1.95
N LYS A 215 20.97 19.18 -2.47
CA LYS A 215 20.00 19.97 -3.25
C LYS A 215 19.52 19.22 -4.49
N ALA A 216 20.43 18.56 -5.22
CA ALA A 216 20.08 17.78 -6.40
C ALA A 216 19.16 16.58 -6.04
N TYR A 217 19.44 15.90 -4.93
CA TYR A 217 18.63 14.77 -4.46
C TYR A 217 17.18 15.19 -4.15
N PHE A 218 16.99 16.35 -3.57
CA PHE A 218 15.67 16.91 -3.25
C PHE A 218 15.10 17.82 -4.35
N ASN A 219 15.59 17.73 -5.59
CA ASN A 219 15.14 18.52 -6.74
C ASN A 219 15.15 20.05 -6.51
N GLY A 220 16.06 20.53 -5.66
CA GLY A 220 16.17 21.95 -5.30
C GLY A 220 15.18 22.42 -4.24
N GLU A 221 14.37 21.52 -3.66
CA GLU A 221 13.46 21.86 -2.57
C GLU A 221 14.22 22.22 -1.28
N ASP A 222 13.58 23.04 -0.43
CA ASP A 222 14.14 23.39 0.87
C ASP A 222 14.14 22.17 1.80
N THR A 223 15.35 21.78 2.22
CA THR A 223 15.55 20.62 3.10
C THR A 223 15.21 20.90 4.57
N ALA A 224 14.91 22.13 4.95
CA ALA A 224 14.68 22.51 6.35
C ALA A 224 13.53 21.73 7.03
N GLN A 225 12.51 21.31 6.28
CA GLN A 225 11.45 20.47 6.82
C GLN A 225 11.94 19.04 7.09
N TYR A 226 12.75 18.50 6.17
CA TYR A 226 13.34 17.17 6.32
C TYR A 226 14.38 17.15 7.45
N GLU A 227 15.15 18.23 7.62
CA GLU A 227 16.13 18.37 8.71
C GLU A 227 15.50 18.45 10.10
N LYS A 228 14.25 18.94 10.20
CA LYS A 228 13.47 18.90 11.44
C LYS A 228 12.99 17.49 11.81
N GLN A 229 12.73 16.68 10.80
CA GLN A 229 12.23 15.32 10.98
C GLN A 229 13.38 14.29 11.04
N TYR A 230 14.42 14.51 10.25
CA TYR A 230 15.58 13.64 10.14
C TYR A 230 16.86 14.47 10.37
N SER A 231 17.82 13.92 11.09
CA SER A 231 19.10 14.59 11.30
C SER A 231 19.83 14.86 9.98
N LYS A 232 20.64 15.91 9.91
CA LYS A 232 21.51 16.20 8.76
C LYS A 232 22.41 14.98 8.41
N ALA A 233 22.89 14.24 9.43
CA ALA A 233 23.65 13.02 9.22
C ALA A 233 22.85 11.94 8.46
N TYR A 234 21.58 11.79 8.78
CA TYR A 234 20.69 10.85 8.07
C TYR A 234 20.44 11.29 6.62
N ILE A 235 20.20 12.57 6.39
CA ILE A 235 20.03 13.12 5.02
C ILE A 235 21.30 12.84 4.21
N ASN A 236 22.47 13.17 4.72
CA ASN A 236 23.73 12.88 4.05
C ASN A 236 23.91 11.37 3.76
N ARG A 237 23.42 10.51 4.66
CA ARG A 237 23.47 9.06 4.48
C ARG A 237 22.63 8.58 3.31
N ILE A 238 21.40 9.06 3.15
CA ILE A 238 20.56 8.68 2.01
C ILE A 238 21.11 9.23 0.68
N VAL A 239 21.65 10.44 0.69
CA VAL A 239 22.32 11.02 -0.49
C VAL A 239 23.57 10.22 -0.86
N LEU A 240 24.40 9.83 0.13
CA LEU A 240 25.58 8.98 -0.13
C LEU A 240 25.18 7.65 -0.78
N ASN A 241 24.15 6.98 -0.24
CA ASN A 241 23.64 5.73 -0.83
C ASN A 241 23.21 5.93 -2.28
N ASN A 242 22.57 7.05 -2.58
CA ASN A 242 22.16 7.38 -3.96
C ASN A 242 23.37 7.59 -4.88
N LEU A 243 24.37 8.35 -4.43
CA LEU A 243 25.61 8.57 -5.21
C LEU A 243 26.36 7.27 -5.47
N VAL A 244 26.42 6.38 -4.46
CA VAL A 244 27.04 5.06 -4.61
C VAL A 244 26.27 4.19 -5.60
N ILE A 245 24.94 4.17 -5.56
CA ILE A 245 24.13 3.45 -6.58
C ILE A 245 24.40 3.99 -7.96
N GLN A 246 24.44 5.31 -8.15
CA GLN A 246 24.74 5.93 -9.45
C GLN A 246 26.14 5.53 -9.96
N GLU A 247 27.12 5.39 -9.06
CA GLU A 247 28.46 4.94 -9.43
C GLU A 247 28.47 3.47 -9.85
N ILE A 248 27.77 2.60 -9.11
CA ILE A 248 27.62 1.18 -9.46
C ILE A 248 26.92 1.03 -10.81
N GLU A 249 25.86 1.80 -11.05
CA GLU A 249 25.06 1.76 -12.28
C GLU A 249 25.86 2.08 -13.55
N LYS A 250 26.91 2.91 -13.46
CA LYS A 250 27.81 3.17 -14.60
C LYS A 250 28.53 1.90 -15.09
N ASN A 251 28.68 0.91 -14.23
CA ASN A 251 29.42 -0.32 -14.49
C ASN A 251 28.51 -1.56 -14.61
N VAL A 252 27.19 -1.40 -14.54
CA VAL A 252 26.22 -2.49 -14.62
C VAL A 252 25.46 -2.43 -15.94
N THR A 253 25.47 -3.53 -16.68
CA THR A 253 24.63 -3.68 -17.88
C THR A 253 23.43 -4.55 -17.53
N VAL A 254 22.23 -4.01 -17.64
CA VAL A 254 20.98 -4.78 -17.52
C VAL A 254 20.74 -5.45 -18.88
N LYS A 255 20.70 -6.80 -18.88
CA LYS A 255 20.38 -7.61 -20.05
C LYS A 255 18.90 -7.95 -20.10
#